data_750b5494fc0ecf5dfe49cba9e010548a
#
_entry.id   750b5494fc0ecf5dfe49cba9e010548a
#
_cell.length_a   1.000
_cell.length_b   1.000
_cell.length_c   1.000
_cell.angle_alpha   90.00
_cell.angle_beta   90.00
_cell.angle_gamma   90.00
#
_symmetry.space_group_name_H-M   'P 1'
#
loop_
_entity.id
_entity.type
_entity.pdbx_description
1 polymer ?
#
loop_
_entity_poly.entity_id
_entity_poly.type
_entity_poly.pdbx_seq_one_letter_code
_entity_poly.pdbx_strand_id
1 'polypeptide(L)'
;MMAKRKFEPKKGTWQSIGGFVVLDESLEEAAVREAKEELGVNIEIDNYLGSFPEIYEFGGVAVPFLAIYFTAKIIDGDPIPNDDVAEIGYFTRDELQKLDITYPALRELLLAKMP
;
A
#
# COMPACT_ATOMS: atom_id res chain seq x y z
N MET A 1 -4.97 5.17 -5.45
CA MET A 1 -4.34 4.08 -6.22
C MET A 1 -4.06 2.89 -5.30
N MET A 2 -4.42 1.73 -5.75
CA MET A 2 -4.18 0.47 -5.04
C MET A 2 -3.32 -0.45 -5.90
N ALA A 3 -2.63 -1.38 -5.25
CA ALA A 3 -1.78 -2.36 -5.90
C ALA A 3 -2.29 -3.76 -5.64
N LYS A 4 -2.30 -4.59 -6.69
CA LYS A 4 -2.68 -6.00 -6.58
C LYS A 4 -1.44 -6.84 -6.31
N ARG A 5 -1.51 -7.70 -5.30
CA ARG A 5 -0.40 -8.59 -4.93
C ARG A 5 -0.13 -9.61 -6.02
N LYS A 6 1.13 -9.75 -6.40
CA LYS A 6 1.59 -10.68 -7.43
C LYS A 6 1.88 -12.07 -6.87
N PHE A 7 2.29 -12.16 -5.61
CA PHE A 7 2.73 -13.38 -4.94
C PHE A 7 1.99 -13.65 -3.64
N GLU A 8 2.05 -14.89 -3.17
CA GLU A 8 1.59 -15.23 -1.84
C GLU A 8 2.45 -14.56 -0.77
N PRO A 9 1.94 -14.26 0.43
CA PRO A 9 0.59 -14.56 0.89
C PRO A 9 -0.46 -13.61 0.28
N LYS A 10 -1.71 -14.09 0.24
CA LYS A 10 -2.87 -13.31 -0.21
C LYS A 10 -2.76 -12.78 -1.65
N LYS A 11 -2.16 -13.59 -2.53
CA LYS A 11 -2.03 -13.27 -3.96
C LYS A 11 -3.39 -12.86 -4.55
N GLY A 12 -3.38 -11.80 -5.34
CA GLY A 12 -4.58 -11.31 -6.02
C GLY A 12 -5.42 -10.33 -5.20
N THR A 13 -5.09 -10.11 -3.93
CA THR A 13 -5.76 -9.09 -3.14
C THR A 13 -5.13 -7.72 -3.35
N TRP A 14 -5.87 -6.67 -3.02
CA TRP A 14 -5.46 -5.30 -3.23
C TRP A 14 -4.97 -4.65 -1.94
N GLN A 15 -3.90 -3.89 -2.04
CA GLN A 15 -3.30 -3.18 -0.91
C GLN A 15 -2.77 -1.83 -1.34
N SER A 16 -2.30 -1.03 -0.39
CA SER A 16 -1.60 0.21 -0.69
C SER A 16 -0.21 -0.09 -1.24
N ILE A 17 0.39 0.89 -1.88
CA ILE A 17 1.80 0.84 -2.29
C ILE A 17 2.64 0.95 -1.03
N GLY A 18 3.65 0.10 -0.89
CA GLY A 18 4.54 0.13 0.26
C GLY A 18 5.16 -1.22 0.57
N GLY A 19 5.89 -1.25 1.66
CA GLY A 19 6.56 -2.45 2.15
C GLY A 19 7.15 -2.18 3.53
N PHE A 20 8.05 -3.07 3.96
CA PHE A 20 8.69 -2.94 5.26
C PHE A 20 9.78 -1.87 5.24
N VAL A 21 9.87 -1.13 6.34
CA VAL A 21 10.93 -0.13 6.54
C VAL A 21 12.25 -0.86 6.75
N VAL A 22 13.30 -0.37 6.08
CA VAL A 22 14.64 -0.90 6.29
C VAL A 22 15.38 -0.06 7.33
N LEU A 23 16.50 -0.58 7.82
CA LEU A 23 17.31 0.10 8.82
C LEU A 23 17.78 1.46 8.29
N ASP A 24 17.81 2.45 9.17
CA ASP A 24 18.29 3.82 8.90
C ASP A 24 17.44 4.65 7.94
N GLU A 25 16.19 4.25 7.69
CA GLU A 25 15.28 5.11 6.91
C GLU A 25 14.06 5.50 7.76
N SER A 26 13.54 6.70 7.52
CA SER A 26 12.29 7.14 8.13
C SER A 26 11.09 6.46 7.45
N LEU A 27 9.91 6.59 8.04
CA LEU A 27 8.67 6.08 7.45
C LEU A 27 8.41 6.75 6.10
N GLU A 28 8.63 8.05 5.99
CA GLU A 28 8.44 8.81 4.75
C GLU A 28 9.45 8.39 3.69
N GLU A 29 10.70 8.21 4.06
CA GLU A 29 11.74 7.72 3.15
C GLU A 29 11.41 6.31 2.64
N ALA A 30 10.89 5.44 3.50
CA ALA A 30 10.45 4.11 3.11
C ALA A 30 9.34 4.18 2.07
N ALA A 31 8.34 5.04 2.27
CA ALA A 31 7.24 5.20 1.32
C ALA A 31 7.73 5.70 -0.04
N VAL A 32 8.64 6.67 -0.05
CA VAL A 32 9.24 7.20 -1.29
C VAL A 32 10.03 6.11 -2.01
N ARG A 33 10.84 5.35 -1.30
CA ARG A 33 11.64 4.25 -1.86
C ARG A 33 10.74 3.16 -2.46
N GLU A 34 9.72 2.73 -1.72
CA GLU A 34 8.81 1.68 -2.18
C GLU A 34 8.04 2.10 -3.43
N ALA A 35 7.59 3.36 -3.50
CA ALA A 35 6.92 3.87 -4.69
C ALA A 35 7.84 3.82 -5.92
N LYS A 36 9.12 4.14 -5.73
CA LYS A 36 10.12 4.07 -6.81
C LYS A 36 10.34 2.63 -7.26
N GLU A 37 10.48 1.70 -6.32
CA GLU A 37 10.71 0.28 -6.63
C GLU A 37 9.50 -0.37 -7.27
N GLU A 38 8.30 -0.11 -6.75
CA GLU A 38 7.08 -0.79 -7.18
C GLU A 38 6.43 -0.18 -8.42
N LEU A 39 6.56 1.13 -8.63
CA LEU A 39 5.87 1.85 -9.70
C LEU A 39 6.78 2.67 -10.60
N GLY A 40 8.02 2.86 -10.24
CA GLY A 40 8.96 3.69 -11.01
C GLY A 40 8.66 5.17 -10.94
N VAL A 41 7.96 5.64 -9.92
CA VAL A 41 7.58 7.04 -9.76
C VAL A 41 8.26 7.68 -8.55
N ASN A 42 8.38 9.01 -8.59
CA ASN A 42 8.77 9.80 -7.44
C ASN A 42 7.53 10.41 -6.83
N ILE A 43 7.40 10.31 -5.52
CA ILE A 43 6.24 10.84 -4.79
C ILE A 43 6.68 11.87 -3.77
N GLU A 44 5.74 12.73 -3.40
CA GLU A 44 5.86 13.66 -2.30
C GLU A 44 4.77 13.34 -1.29
N ILE A 45 5.16 13.13 -0.03
CA ILE A 45 4.23 12.82 1.05
C ILE A 45 3.43 14.07 1.41
N ASP A 46 2.10 13.94 1.45
CA ASP A 46 1.20 15.03 1.85
C ASP A 46 0.88 14.98 3.34
N ASN A 47 0.24 13.91 3.77
CA ASN A 47 -0.28 13.81 5.13
C ASN A 47 -0.19 12.38 5.66
N TYR A 48 -0.08 12.30 6.98
CA TYR A 48 -0.30 11.06 7.70
C TYR A 48 -1.79 10.72 7.67
N LEU A 49 -2.14 9.52 7.27
CA LEU A 49 -3.53 9.09 7.12
C LEU A 49 -4.02 8.27 8.33
N GLY A 50 -3.19 7.38 8.84
CA GLY A 50 -3.54 6.52 9.96
C GLY A 50 -2.61 5.33 10.09
N SER A 51 -2.77 4.59 11.19
CA SER A 51 -2.00 3.37 11.43
C SER A 51 -2.85 2.31 12.10
N PHE A 52 -2.53 1.04 11.83
CA PHE A 52 -3.26 -0.11 12.37
C PHE A 52 -2.31 -1.26 12.66
N PRO A 53 -2.52 -2.01 13.77
CA PRO A 53 -1.82 -3.27 13.97
C PRO A 53 -2.37 -4.32 13.00
N GLU A 54 -1.47 -5.07 12.37
CA GLU A 54 -1.79 -6.10 11.41
C GLU A 54 -0.90 -7.32 11.64
N ILE A 55 -1.24 -8.44 11.00
CA ILE A 55 -0.44 -9.65 11.06
C ILE A 55 -0.09 -10.09 9.64
N TYR A 56 1.19 -10.29 9.39
CA TYR A 56 1.70 -10.85 8.13
C TYR A 56 1.96 -12.34 8.34
N GLU A 57 1.27 -13.19 7.58
CA GLU A 57 1.41 -14.64 7.67
C GLU A 57 1.99 -15.20 6.38
N PHE A 58 3.07 -15.98 6.50
CA PHE A 58 3.69 -16.64 5.37
C PHE A 58 4.44 -17.88 5.85
N GLY A 59 4.22 -19.01 5.17
CA GLY A 59 4.90 -20.26 5.47
C GLY A 59 4.69 -20.78 6.88
N GLY A 60 3.51 -20.54 7.47
CA GLY A 60 3.19 -20.95 8.83
C GLY A 60 3.72 -20.03 9.91
N VAL A 61 4.36 -18.92 9.54
CA VAL A 61 4.88 -17.92 10.48
C VAL A 61 3.99 -16.69 10.45
N ALA A 62 3.57 -16.22 11.65
CA ALA A 62 2.78 -15.02 11.81
C ALA A 62 3.65 -13.93 12.44
N VAL A 63 3.77 -12.79 11.76
CA VAL A 63 4.58 -11.66 12.23
C VAL A 63 3.67 -10.45 12.45
N PRO A 64 3.52 -9.98 13.70
CA PRO A 64 2.77 -8.75 13.93
C PRO A 64 3.57 -7.54 13.44
N PHE A 65 2.87 -6.56 12.86
CA PHE A 65 3.50 -5.32 12.41
C PHE A 65 2.52 -4.16 12.54
N LEU A 66 3.04 -2.94 12.46
CA LEU A 66 2.24 -1.73 12.47
C LEU A 66 2.21 -1.18 11.04
N ALA A 67 1.02 -1.15 10.45
CA ALA A 67 0.81 -0.56 9.13
C ALA A 67 0.60 0.94 9.29
N ILE A 68 1.40 1.74 8.58
CA ILE A 68 1.35 3.20 8.64
C ILE A 68 1.07 3.73 7.24
N TYR A 69 0.03 4.55 7.11
CA TYR A 69 -0.45 5.03 5.82
C TYR A 69 -0.29 6.54 5.68
N PHE A 70 0.13 6.96 4.50
CA PHE A 70 0.23 8.36 4.11
C PHE A 70 -0.57 8.62 2.84
N THR A 71 -0.99 9.86 2.65
CA THR A 71 -1.40 10.34 1.32
C THR A 71 -0.18 10.97 0.67
N ALA A 72 -0.10 10.86 -0.66
CA ALA A 72 1.03 11.36 -1.42
C ALA A 72 0.60 11.78 -2.82
N LYS A 73 1.46 12.58 -3.47
CA LYS A 73 1.31 12.97 -4.87
C LYS A 73 2.45 12.39 -5.68
N ILE A 74 2.15 11.96 -6.91
CA ILE A 74 3.19 11.61 -7.87
C ILE A 74 3.71 12.92 -8.45
N ILE A 75 5.00 13.19 -8.25
CA ILE A 75 5.64 14.42 -8.74
C ILE A 75 6.46 14.18 -10.01
N ASP A 76 6.75 12.93 -10.34
CA ASP A 76 7.52 12.57 -11.52
C ASP A 76 7.29 11.12 -11.90
N GLY A 77 7.14 10.86 -13.20
CA GLY A 77 7.00 9.53 -13.76
C GLY A 77 5.54 9.07 -13.93
N ASP A 78 5.36 8.06 -14.76
CA ASP A 78 4.08 7.40 -14.97
C ASP A 78 4.12 6.05 -14.24
N PRO A 79 3.11 5.74 -13.40
CA PRO A 79 3.14 4.51 -12.63
C PRO A 79 3.00 3.28 -13.51
N ILE A 80 3.95 2.37 -13.40
CA ILE A 80 3.98 1.09 -14.10
C ILE A 80 4.19 -0.01 -13.07
N PRO A 81 3.30 -1.01 -12.99
CA PRO A 81 3.48 -2.11 -12.05
C PRO A 81 4.83 -2.81 -12.23
N ASN A 82 5.53 -3.01 -11.14
CA ASN A 82 6.86 -3.62 -11.14
C ASN A 82 7.04 -4.40 -9.84
N ASP A 83 8.10 -5.20 -9.73
CA ASP A 83 8.43 -5.97 -8.53
C ASP A 83 7.26 -6.87 -8.10
N ASP A 84 6.78 -6.70 -6.88
CA ASP A 84 5.72 -7.52 -6.29
C ASP A 84 4.30 -7.10 -6.70
N VAL A 85 4.19 -6.09 -7.54
CA VAL A 85 2.90 -5.55 -7.97
C VAL A 85 2.49 -6.14 -9.31
N ALA A 86 1.37 -6.85 -9.34
CA ALA A 86 0.82 -7.42 -10.56
C ALA A 86 0.08 -6.40 -11.40
N GLU A 87 -0.60 -5.46 -10.74
CA GLU A 87 -1.52 -4.54 -11.37
C GLU A 87 -1.75 -3.34 -10.46
N ILE A 88 -2.06 -2.18 -11.01
CA ILE A 88 -2.51 -1.03 -10.25
C ILE A 88 -3.93 -0.66 -10.67
N GLY A 89 -4.68 -0.08 -9.75
CA GLY A 89 -6.05 0.31 -10.02
C GLY A 89 -6.50 1.52 -9.22
N TYR A 90 -7.49 2.22 -9.76
CA TYR A 90 -8.17 3.33 -9.11
C TYR A 90 -9.61 2.92 -8.91
N PHE A 91 -10.15 3.15 -7.73
CA PHE A 91 -11.47 2.64 -7.35
C PHE A 91 -12.35 3.75 -6.82
N THR A 92 -13.64 3.68 -7.19
CA THR A 92 -14.66 4.53 -6.62
C THR A 92 -14.98 4.03 -5.21
N ARG A 93 -15.74 4.83 -4.46
CA ARG A 93 -16.20 4.45 -3.12
C ARG A 93 -16.97 3.12 -3.14
N ASP A 94 -17.89 2.97 -4.11
CA ASP A 94 -18.69 1.75 -4.23
C ASP A 94 -17.85 0.53 -4.56
N GLU A 95 -16.90 0.68 -5.46
CA GLU A 95 -15.98 -0.39 -5.83
C GLU A 95 -15.10 -0.79 -4.64
N LEU A 96 -14.61 0.20 -3.89
CA LEU A 96 -13.76 -0.03 -2.73
C LEU A 96 -14.48 -0.83 -1.64
N GLN A 97 -15.79 -0.65 -1.49
CA GLN A 97 -16.59 -1.40 -0.52
C GLN A 97 -16.65 -2.90 -0.83
N LYS A 98 -16.48 -3.27 -2.09
CA LYS A 98 -16.58 -4.65 -2.58
C LYS A 98 -15.23 -5.27 -2.91
N LEU A 99 -14.17 -4.48 -2.87
CA LEU A 99 -12.83 -4.91 -3.26
C LEU A 99 -12.26 -5.91 -2.25
N ASP A 100 -11.57 -6.92 -2.74
CA ASP A 100 -10.86 -7.88 -1.88
C ASP A 100 -9.54 -7.25 -1.43
N ILE A 101 -9.57 -6.64 -0.26
CA ILE A 101 -8.44 -5.89 0.30
C ILE A 101 -7.64 -6.78 1.24
N THR A 102 -6.32 -6.75 1.08
CA THR A 102 -5.38 -7.56 1.86
C THR A 102 -5.52 -7.34 3.36
N TYR A 103 -5.64 -6.07 3.77
CA TYR A 103 -5.78 -5.66 5.17
C TYR A 103 -7.04 -4.82 5.32
N PRO A 104 -8.14 -5.41 5.85
CA PRO A 104 -9.46 -4.74 5.87
C PRO A 104 -9.52 -3.38 6.57
N ALA A 105 -8.64 -3.12 7.54
CA ALA A 105 -8.61 -1.83 8.23
C ALA A 105 -8.35 -0.67 7.25
N LEU A 106 -7.61 -0.92 6.17
CA LEU A 106 -7.36 0.08 5.13
C LEU A 106 -8.66 0.52 4.45
N ARG A 107 -9.61 -0.40 4.26
CA ARG A 107 -10.91 -0.06 3.66
C ARG A 107 -11.63 1.01 4.48
N GLU A 108 -11.71 0.80 5.79
CA GLU A 108 -12.38 1.76 6.68
C GLU A 108 -11.71 3.12 6.64
N LEU A 109 -10.39 3.14 6.64
CA LEU A 109 -9.62 4.36 6.59
C LEU A 109 -9.87 5.13 5.30
N LEU A 110 -9.83 4.43 4.16
CA LEU A 110 -10.05 5.05 2.85
C LEU A 110 -11.48 5.59 2.71
N LEU A 111 -12.47 4.80 3.14
CA LEU A 111 -13.88 5.23 3.08
C LEU A 111 -14.13 6.47 3.94
N ALA A 112 -13.47 6.58 5.07
CA ALA A 112 -13.60 7.74 5.96
C ALA A 112 -13.02 9.02 5.35
N LYS A 113 -12.05 8.90 4.43
CA LYS A 113 -11.35 10.04 3.79
C LYS A 113 -11.92 10.42 2.43
N MET A 114 -12.67 9.53 1.80
CA MET A 114 -13.27 9.81 0.50
C MET A 114 -14.53 10.66 0.65
N PRO A 115 -14.77 11.62 -0.27
CA PRO A 115 -15.99 12.44 -0.26
C PRO A 115 -17.24 11.63 -0.56
#